data_dd4fefa49d184548a09658794ad1ac85
#
_entry.id   dd4fefa49d184548a09658794ad1ac85
#
_cell.length_a   1.000
_cell.length_b   1.000
_cell.length_c   1.000
_cell.angle_alpha   90.00
_cell.angle_beta   90.00
_cell.angle_gamma   90.00
#
_symmetry.space_group_name_H-M   'P 1'
#
loop_
_entity.id
_entity.type
_entity.pdbx_description
1 polymer ?
#
loop_
_entity_poly.entity_id
_entity_poly.type
_entity_poly.pdbx_seq_one_letter_code
_entity_poly.pdbx_strand_id
1 'polypeptide(L)'
;MGSSRGRRVIGWVLGGLALFLILVGLAAALVGPRLPLGGDRVAVIAIEGVITDGREVIEQLHRYRDLPSVRAVVLRINSPGGAVAPSQEIFQEVQKFRRQTGKPVVASLGSVAASGGYYIAAAADRIVANPGSITGSIGVILQIPNVSGLLQKVGIKTTVIKAGENKDLGSITRDLTEGERRILQEVMDDVHGQFIEAVAQGRRMDRARVEPLADGRIFSGRQALGLGLVDELGDLPDAIERAGGLVGIPGRPKVIQERRRRSWLWDLLTEALGPVFPAGGTIPPAAVYYLWR
;
A
#
# COMPACT_ATOMS: atom_id res chain seq x y z
N MET A 1 -48.65 52.45 -8.94
CA MET A 1 -48.81 51.64 -7.73
C MET A 1 -48.64 50.14 -8.07
N GLY A 2 -47.42 49.66 -8.31
CA GLY A 2 -47.16 48.29 -8.79
C GLY A 2 -45.95 47.57 -8.22
N SER A 3 -45.19 48.18 -7.22
CA SER A 3 -43.91 47.63 -6.83
C SER A 3 -43.85 46.85 -5.47
N SER A 4 -44.95 46.90 -4.70
CA SER A 4 -44.92 46.29 -3.37
C SER A 4 -45.28 44.77 -3.33
N ARG A 5 -46.06 44.29 -4.31
CA ARG A 5 -46.41 42.86 -4.38
C ARG A 5 -45.22 42.00 -4.85
N GLY A 6 -44.45 42.44 -5.84
CA GLY A 6 -43.29 41.71 -6.34
C GLY A 6 -42.18 41.52 -5.28
N ARG A 7 -41.91 42.56 -4.49
CA ARG A 7 -40.94 42.50 -3.39
C ARG A 7 -41.33 41.51 -2.28
N ARG A 8 -42.62 41.40 -1.94
CA ARG A 8 -43.15 40.46 -0.96
C ARG A 8 -43.03 39.00 -1.47
N VAL A 9 -43.33 38.75 -2.76
CA VAL A 9 -43.20 37.41 -3.34
C VAL A 9 -41.75 36.97 -3.39
N ILE A 10 -40.84 37.87 -3.79
CA ILE A 10 -39.39 37.56 -3.78
C ILE A 10 -38.90 37.27 -2.34
N GLY A 11 -39.36 38.03 -1.34
CA GLY A 11 -39.02 37.77 0.07
C GLY A 11 -39.51 36.41 0.57
N TRP A 12 -40.72 35.99 0.18
CA TRP A 12 -41.21 34.66 0.54
C TRP A 12 -40.47 33.53 -0.16
N VAL A 13 -40.07 33.69 -1.42
CA VAL A 13 -39.31 32.69 -2.17
C VAL A 13 -37.90 32.55 -1.59
N LEU A 14 -37.21 33.67 -1.29
CA LEU A 14 -35.89 33.64 -0.67
C LEU A 14 -35.93 33.07 0.75
N GLY A 15 -36.95 33.41 1.54
CA GLY A 15 -37.18 32.84 2.87
C GLY A 15 -37.43 31.35 2.83
N GLY A 16 -38.26 30.87 1.89
CA GLY A 16 -38.53 29.46 1.66
C GLY A 16 -37.28 28.68 1.22
N LEU A 17 -36.47 29.27 0.33
CA LEU A 17 -35.23 28.66 -0.12
C LEU A 17 -34.18 28.57 1.04
N ALA A 18 -34.05 29.64 1.86
CA ALA A 18 -33.19 29.65 3.01
C ALA A 18 -33.60 28.60 4.05
N LEU A 19 -34.90 28.50 4.34
CA LEU A 19 -35.46 27.47 5.24
C LEU A 19 -35.21 26.06 4.69
N PHE A 20 -35.40 25.84 3.40
CA PHE A 20 -35.12 24.57 2.75
C PHE A 20 -33.64 24.17 2.87
N LEU A 21 -32.70 25.10 2.59
CA LEU A 21 -31.28 24.86 2.74
C LEU A 21 -30.89 24.57 4.19
N ILE A 22 -31.50 25.26 5.15
CA ILE A 22 -31.29 24.97 6.59
C ILE A 22 -31.78 23.57 6.94
N LEU A 23 -32.98 23.20 6.46
CA LEU A 23 -33.54 21.88 6.72
C LEU A 23 -32.72 20.76 6.04
N VAL A 24 -32.25 20.99 4.82
CA VAL A 24 -31.34 20.06 4.12
C VAL A 24 -30.00 19.97 4.86
N GLY A 25 -29.45 21.10 5.34
CA GLY A 25 -28.21 21.11 6.16
C GLY A 25 -28.39 20.40 7.48
N LEU A 26 -29.54 20.62 8.16
CA LEU A 26 -29.88 19.92 9.39
C LEU A 26 -30.12 18.42 9.18
N ALA A 27 -30.82 18.06 8.13
CA ALA A 27 -31.01 16.66 7.72
C ALA A 27 -29.68 15.99 7.36
N ALA A 28 -28.80 16.68 6.64
CA ALA A 28 -27.46 16.21 6.33
C ALA A 28 -26.59 16.07 7.58
N ALA A 29 -26.73 16.96 8.56
CA ALA A 29 -26.05 16.88 9.87
C ALA A 29 -26.60 15.73 10.75
N LEU A 30 -27.92 15.45 10.62
CA LEU A 30 -28.56 14.34 11.34
C LEU A 30 -28.35 12.98 10.66
N VAL A 31 -28.22 12.98 9.33
CA VAL A 31 -27.97 11.78 8.49
C VAL A 31 -26.48 11.66 8.13
N GLY A 32 -25.63 12.62 8.54
CA GLY A 32 -24.19 12.50 8.43
C GLY A 32 -23.74 11.11 8.90
N PRO A 33 -22.66 10.53 8.35
CA PRO A 33 -22.29 9.15 8.64
C PRO A 33 -22.13 8.98 10.15
N ARG A 34 -23.21 8.56 10.81
CA ARG A 34 -23.17 8.07 12.16
C ARG A 34 -22.34 6.80 12.09
N LEU A 35 -21.05 6.93 12.38
CA LEU A 35 -20.27 5.77 12.76
C LEU A 35 -21.11 5.09 13.84
N PRO A 36 -21.60 3.86 13.63
CA PRO A 36 -22.49 3.24 14.57
C PRO A 36 -21.72 3.09 15.89
N LEU A 37 -22.12 3.90 16.89
CA LEU A 37 -21.66 3.82 18.28
C LEU A 37 -22.18 2.50 18.83
N GLY A 38 -21.41 1.40 18.70
CA GLY A 38 -21.84 0.14 19.29
C GLY A 38 -21.08 -1.07 18.79
N GLY A 39 -20.17 -1.57 19.60
CA GLY A 39 -19.51 -2.86 19.50
C GLY A 39 -18.10 -2.82 18.93
N ASP A 40 -17.30 -3.72 19.45
CA ASP A 40 -15.92 -3.94 19.01
C ASP A 40 -15.86 -4.34 17.52
N ARG A 41 -14.88 -3.83 16.79
CA ARG A 41 -14.74 -3.98 15.34
C ARG A 41 -13.32 -4.36 14.95
N VAL A 42 -13.22 -5.00 13.81
CA VAL A 42 -11.96 -5.20 13.10
C VAL A 42 -11.91 -4.24 11.91
N ALA A 43 -10.85 -3.45 11.80
CA ALA A 43 -10.63 -2.60 10.65
C ALA A 43 -9.91 -3.39 9.55
N VAL A 44 -10.29 -3.18 8.29
CA VAL A 44 -9.59 -3.74 7.14
C VAL A 44 -8.99 -2.61 6.33
N ILE A 45 -7.66 -2.67 6.14
CA ILE A 45 -6.89 -1.75 5.30
C ILE A 45 -6.42 -2.53 4.08
N ALA A 46 -6.76 -2.08 2.88
CA ALA A 46 -6.35 -2.70 1.64
C ALA A 46 -5.03 -2.09 1.11
N ILE A 47 -4.10 -2.96 0.72
CA ILE A 47 -2.85 -2.61 0.04
C ILE A 47 -2.87 -3.33 -1.31
N GLU A 48 -3.16 -2.60 -2.39
CA GLU A 48 -3.42 -3.17 -3.71
C GLU A 48 -2.49 -2.57 -4.77
N GLY A 49 -2.07 -3.42 -5.71
CA GLY A 49 -1.22 -3.02 -6.83
C GLY A 49 0.20 -2.69 -6.41
N VAL A 50 0.92 -1.94 -7.26
CA VAL A 50 2.33 -1.55 -7.01
C VAL A 50 2.39 -0.51 -5.90
N ILE A 51 3.23 -0.72 -4.90
CA ILE A 51 3.43 0.20 -3.77
C ILE A 51 4.34 1.35 -4.23
N THR A 52 3.75 2.49 -4.48
CA THR A 52 4.49 3.72 -4.86
C THR A 52 4.46 4.78 -3.76
N ASP A 53 3.51 4.69 -2.82
CA ASP A 53 3.26 5.65 -1.75
C ASP A 53 2.66 4.93 -0.53
N GLY A 54 3.02 5.34 0.68
CA GLY A 54 2.52 4.78 1.94
C GLY A 54 1.43 5.59 2.63
N ARG A 55 1.17 6.83 2.19
CA ARG A 55 0.36 7.81 2.91
C ARG A 55 -1.04 7.34 3.24
N GLU A 56 -1.76 6.78 2.27
CA GLU A 56 -3.15 6.33 2.48
C GLU A 56 -3.24 5.26 3.58
N VAL A 57 -2.32 4.29 3.57
CA VAL A 57 -2.26 3.22 4.57
C VAL A 57 -1.91 3.77 5.96
N ILE A 58 -0.93 4.67 6.02
CA ILE A 58 -0.47 5.33 7.24
C ILE A 58 -1.58 6.18 7.86
N GLU A 59 -2.30 6.97 7.05
CA GLU A 59 -3.45 7.76 7.52
C GLU A 59 -4.58 6.89 8.07
N GLN A 60 -4.86 5.74 7.42
CA GLN A 60 -5.85 4.79 7.94
C GLN A 60 -5.40 4.19 9.29
N LEU A 61 -4.12 3.81 9.43
CA LEU A 61 -3.56 3.34 10.70
C LEU A 61 -3.70 4.41 11.80
N HIS A 62 -3.39 5.68 11.50
CA HIS A 62 -3.55 6.77 12.45
C HIS A 62 -5.01 6.95 12.88
N ARG A 63 -5.97 6.94 11.95
CA ARG A 63 -7.40 7.02 12.27
C ARG A 63 -7.85 5.86 13.16
N TYR A 64 -7.43 4.63 12.84
CA TYR A 64 -7.83 3.45 13.61
C TYR A 64 -7.10 3.33 14.95
N ARG A 65 -5.93 3.96 15.08
CA ARG A 65 -5.25 4.11 16.38
C ARG A 65 -6.17 4.80 17.40
N ASP A 66 -6.77 5.91 16.98
CA ASP A 66 -7.52 6.81 17.85
C ASP A 66 -9.00 6.42 18.00
N LEU A 67 -9.45 5.35 17.32
CA LEU A 67 -10.82 4.82 17.43
C LEU A 67 -10.90 3.68 18.46
N PRO A 68 -11.54 3.89 19.64
CA PRO A 68 -11.67 2.86 20.67
C PRO A 68 -12.48 1.64 20.22
N SER A 69 -13.44 1.82 19.29
CA SER A 69 -14.25 0.73 18.74
C SER A 69 -13.47 -0.19 17.81
N VAL A 70 -12.33 0.24 17.28
CA VAL A 70 -11.42 -0.62 16.52
C VAL A 70 -10.50 -1.33 17.49
N ARG A 71 -10.61 -2.67 17.56
CA ARG A 71 -9.84 -3.50 18.49
C ARG A 71 -8.69 -4.23 17.81
N ALA A 72 -8.78 -4.46 16.50
CA ALA A 72 -7.74 -5.10 15.70
C ALA A 72 -7.76 -4.55 14.27
N VAL A 73 -6.66 -4.75 13.54
CA VAL A 73 -6.52 -4.36 12.13
C VAL A 73 -6.16 -5.59 11.29
N VAL A 74 -6.78 -5.71 10.13
CA VAL A 74 -6.37 -6.64 9.07
C VAL A 74 -5.79 -5.84 7.91
N LEU A 75 -4.55 -6.14 7.54
CA LEU A 75 -3.94 -5.64 6.30
C LEU A 75 -4.25 -6.63 5.18
N ARG A 76 -5.17 -6.28 4.29
CA ARG A 76 -5.43 -7.06 3.08
C ARG A 76 -4.42 -6.68 2.01
N ILE A 77 -3.45 -7.54 1.74
CA ILE A 77 -2.33 -7.26 0.83
C ILE A 77 -2.53 -8.05 -0.46
N ASN A 78 -2.71 -7.34 -1.58
CA ASN A 78 -2.73 -7.89 -2.93
C ASN A 78 -1.82 -7.07 -3.83
N SER A 79 -0.51 -7.25 -3.66
CA SER A 79 0.54 -6.41 -4.22
C SER A 79 1.77 -7.23 -4.62
N PRO A 80 2.35 -6.98 -5.81
CA PRO A 80 3.65 -7.55 -6.19
C PRO A 80 4.84 -6.87 -5.49
N GLY A 81 4.60 -5.88 -4.63
CA GLY A 81 5.60 -5.02 -4.03
C GLY A 81 5.67 -3.65 -4.69
N GLY A 82 6.80 -2.97 -4.60
CA GLY A 82 6.99 -1.63 -5.15
C GLY A 82 8.23 -0.94 -4.60
N ALA A 83 8.16 0.38 -4.46
CA ALA A 83 9.25 1.20 -3.97
C ALA A 83 9.66 0.81 -2.53
N VAL A 84 10.96 0.80 -2.29
CA VAL A 84 11.56 0.38 -1.00
C VAL A 84 11.09 1.28 0.14
N ALA A 85 11.30 2.59 0.03
CA ALA A 85 11.02 3.53 1.12
C ALA A 85 9.53 3.53 1.52
N PRO A 86 8.53 3.61 0.62
CA PRO A 86 7.13 3.47 0.99
C PRO A 86 6.79 2.15 1.69
N SER A 87 7.40 1.03 1.27
CA SER A 87 7.19 -0.27 1.92
C SER A 87 7.75 -0.28 3.34
N GLN A 88 8.91 0.36 3.54
CA GLN A 88 9.54 0.53 4.86
C GLN A 88 8.74 1.47 5.77
N GLU A 89 8.22 2.58 5.23
CA GLU A 89 7.36 3.51 5.98
C GLU A 89 6.11 2.82 6.51
N ILE A 90 5.42 2.03 5.66
CA ILE A 90 4.23 1.27 6.09
C ILE A 90 4.62 0.23 7.16
N PHE A 91 5.70 -0.52 6.94
CA PHE A 91 6.20 -1.52 7.90
C PHE A 91 6.46 -0.90 9.26
N GLN A 92 7.19 0.22 9.30
CA GLN A 92 7.53 0.93 10.53
C GLN A 92 6.28 1.45 11.23
N GLU A 93 5.32 2.00 10.48
CA GLU A 93 4.09 2.51 11.06
C GLU A 93 3.17 1.40 11.60
N VAL A 94 3.12 0.22 10.94
CA VAL A 94 2.45 -0.97 11.47
C VAL A 94 3.08 -1.40 12.80
N GLN A 95 4.39 -1.48 12.87
CA GLN A 95 5.08 -1.81 14.12
C GLN A 95 4.82 -0.78 15.23
N LYS A 96 4.85 0.51 14.89
CA LYS A 96 4.58 1.60 15.81
C LYS A 96 3.13 1.57 16.30
N PHE A 97 2.17 1.36 15.39
CA PHE A 97 0.76 1.16 15.71
C PHE A 97 0.57 0.05 16.75
N ARG A 98 1.15 -1.13 16.51
CA ARG A 98 1.08 -2.27 17.44
C ARG A 98 1.65 -1.94 18.81
N ARG A 99 2.84 -1.33 18.86
CA ARG A 99 3.50 -0.96 20.12
C ARG A 99 2.73 0.09 20.93
N GLN A 100 2.16 1.09 20.24
CA GLN A 100 1.47 2.20 20.92
C GLN A 100 0.06 1.86 21.39
N THR A 101 -0.64 1.00 20.64
CA THR A 101 -2.05 0.72 20.91
C THR A 101 -2.29 -0.62 21.58
N GLY A 102 -1.38 -1.56 21.48
CA GLY A 102 -1.60 -2.96 21.85
C GLY A 102 -2.63 -3.69 20.97
N LYS A 103 -3.18 -3.02 19.93
CA LYS A 103 -4.13 -3.62 18.99
C LYS A 103 -3.37 -4.55 18.04
N PRO A 104 -3.75 -5.83 17.92
CA PRO A 104 -3.10 -6.75 17.01
C PRO A 104 -3.36 -6.39 15.54
N VAL A 105 -2.37 -6.70 14.70
CA VAL A 105 -2.43 -6.57 13.26
C VAL A 105 -2.27 -7.95 12.62
N VAL A 106 -3.21 -8.33 11.77
CA VAL A 106 -3.16 -9.57 10.99
C VAL A 106 -2.99 -9.22 9.51
N ALA A 107 -2.02 -9.80 8.84
CA ALA A 107 -1.88 -9.70 7.39
C ALA A 107 -2.68 -10.82 6.71
N SER A 108 -3.55 -10.46 5.76
CA SER A 108 -4.26 -11.39 4.87
C SER A 108 -3.69 -11.26 3.46
N LEU A 109 -2.99 -12.29 3.00
CA LEU A 109 -2.38 -12.30 1.69
C LEU A 109 -3.43 -12.60 0.61
N GLY A 110 -3.48 -11.76 -0.42
CA GLY A 110 -4.34 -11.96 -1.59
C GLY A 110 -3.77 -12.96 -2.58
N SER A 111 -4.05 -12.75 -3.86
CA SER A 111 -3.46 -13.56 -4.93
C SER A 111 -1.95 -13.43 -4.95
N VAL A 112 -1.45 -12.20 -4.74
CA VAL A 112 -0.02 -11.89 -4.66
C VAL A 112 0.22 -11.00 -3.43
N ALA A 113 1.20 -11.35 -2.60
CA ALA A 113 1.73 -10.48 -1.55
C ALA A 113 3.23 -10.76 -1.46
N ALA A 114 3.97 -10.20 -2.41
CA ALA A 114 5.38 -10.52 -2.63
C ALA A 114 6.25 -9.26 -2.49
N SER A 115 7.53 -9.48 -2.23
CA SER A 115 8.54 -8.42 -2.16
C SER A 115 8.14 -7.32 -1.16
N GLY A 116 7.97 -6.05 -1.54
CA GLY A 116 7.48 -4.99 -0.65
C GLY A 116 6.16 -5.30 0.04
N GLY A 117 5.26 -6.07 -0.62
CA GLY A 117 4.02 -6.55 -0.01
C GLY A 117 4.28 -7.55 1.14
N TYR A 118 5.24 -8.45 0.97
CA TYR A 118 5.66 -9.37 2.04
C TYR A 118 6.47 -8.64 3.12
N TYR A 119 7.29 -7.65 2.73
CA TYR A 119 7.97 -6.76 3.68
C TYR A 119 6.99 -6.19 4.69
N ILE A 120 5.89 -5.60 4.21
CA ILE A 120 4.82 -5.05 5.05
C ILE A 120 4.13 -6.14 5.87
N ALA A 121 3.82 -7.29 5.26
CA ALA A 121 3.18 -8.41 5.95
C ALA A 121 4.01 -8.89 7.14
N ALA A 122 5.33 -8.88 7.03
CA ALA A 122 6.24 -9.28 8.12
C ALA A 122 6.12 -8.41 9.38
N ALA A 123 5.55 -7.19 9.29
CA ALA A 123 5.29 -6.35 10.46
C ALA A 123 4.07 -6.80 11.28
N ALA A 124 3.23 -7.71 10.76
CA ALA A 124 2.00 -8.16 11.43
C ALA A 124 2.28 -9.16 12.58
N ASP A 125 1.30 -9.34 13.46
CA ASP A 125 1.34 -10.35 14.53
C ASP A 125 1.12 -11.75 13.99
N ARG A 126 0.28 -11.86 12.94
CA ARG A 126 -0.05 -13.09 12.22
C ARG A 126 -0.18 -12.82 10.73
N ILE A 127 0.21 -13.80 9.93
CA ILE A 127 0.07 -13.77 8.48
C ILE A 127 -0.77 -14.97 8.05
N VAL A 128 -1.89 -14.70 7.38
CA VAL A 128 -2.82 -15.68 6.82
C VAL A 128 -2.72 -15.62 5.30
N ALA A 129 -2.56 -16.75 4.63
CA ALA A 129 -2.46 -16.84 3.18
C ALA A 129 -3.33 -17.96 2.62
N ASN A 130 -3.91 -17.75 1.44
CA ASN A 130 -4.48 -18.90 0.71
C ASN A 130 -3.36 -19.87 0.29
N PRO A 131 -3.63 -21.17 0.18
CA PRO A 131 -2.61 -22.14 -0.25
C PRO A 131 -1.94 -21.78 -1.58
N GLY A 132 -2.68 -21.14 -2.49
CA GLY A 132 -2.21 -20.69 -3.80
C GLY A 132 -1.73 -19.23 -3.87
N SER A 133 -1.73 -18.49 -2.77
CA SER A 133 -1.17 -17.12 -2.75
C SER A 133 0.30 -17.14 -3.13
N ILE A 134 0.73 -16.20 -3.94
CA ILE A 134 2.15 -16.01 -4.26
C ILE A 134 2.75 -15.00 -3.29
N THR A 135 3.84 -15.40 -2.62
CA THR A 135 4.52 -14.57 -1.61
C THR A 135 6.04 -14.77 -1.65
N GLY A 136 6.76 -14.23 -0.66
CA GLY A 136 8.22 -14.24 -0.65
C GLY A 136 8.79 -13.15 -1.55
N SER A 137 9.61 -13.51 -2.55
CA SER A 137 10.38 -12.54 -3.36
C SER A 137 11.16 -11.57 -2.47
N ILE A 138 11.85 -12.14 -1.46
CA ILE A 138 12.67 -11.38 -0.53
C ILE A 138 13.97 -11.03 -1.25
N GLY A 139 13.99 -9.83 -1.82
CA GLY A 139 15.08 -9.35 -2.65
C GLY A 139 14.84 -7.93 -3.13
N VAL A 140 15.86 -7.35 -3.74
CA VAL A 140 15.87 -5.98 -4.26
C VAL A 140 16.32 -6.00 -5.71
N ILE A 141 15.72 -5.17 -6.54
CA ILE A 141 16.07 -5.06 -7.95
C ILE A 141 16.23 -3.59 -8.33
N LEU A 142 17.28 -3.28 -9.08
CA LEU A 142 17.48 -2.01 -9.77
C LEU A 142 17.69 -2.31 -11.26
N GLN A 143 16.81 -1.80 -12.11
CA GLN A 143 16.90 -1.94 -13.56
C GLN A 143 17.24 -0.60 -14.20
N ILE A 144 18.32 -0.56 -14.97
CA ILE A 144 18.78 0.60 -15.71
C ILE A 144 18.80 0.22 -17.19
N PRO A 145 17.84 0.70 -18.01
CA PRO A 145 17.88 0.45 -19.46
C PRO A 145 19.08 1.17 -20.08
N ASN A 146 19.72 0.57 -21.07
CA ASN A 146 20.75 1.22 -21.87
C ASN A 146 20.23 1.46 -23.29
N VAL A 147 20.12 2.71 -23.69
CA VAL A 147 19.63 3.14 -25.01
C VAL A 147 20.73 3.72 -25.89
N SER A 148 22.00 3.64 -25.48
CA SER A 148 23.14 4.23 -26.21
C SER A 148 23.22 3.77 -27.66
N GLY A 149 23.04 2.46 -27.92
CA GLY A 149 23.04 1.92 -29.25
C GLY A 149 21.89 2.41 -30.16
N LEU A 150 20.72 2.71 -29.56
CA LEU A 150 19.61 3.32 -30.30
C LEU A 150 19.91 4.78 -30.64
N LEU A 151 20.43 5.55 -29.70
CA LEU A 151 20.80 6.95 -29.91
C LEU A 151 21.84 7.11 -30.99
N GLN A 152 22.85 6.22 -31.05
CA GLN A 152 23.85 6.19 -32.11
C GLN A 152 23.21 5.95 -33.49
N LYS A 153 22.27 5.01 -33.60
CA LYS A 153 21.58 4.70 -34.86
C LYS A 153 20.76 5.86 -35.42
N VAL A 154 20.18 6.69 -34.51
CA VAL A 154 19.39 7.88 -34.93
C VAL A 154 20.23 9.15 -34.98
N GLY A 155 21.56 9.06 -34.78
CA GLY A 155 22.48 10.19 -34.90
C GLY A 155 22.48 11.16 -33.70
N ILE A 156 21.90 10.78 -32.58
CA ILE A 156 21.86 11.58 -31.35
C ILE A 156 23.13 11.32 -30.52
N LYS A 157 23.83 12.39 -30.17
CA LYS A 157 24.99 12.35 -29.28
C LYS A 157 24.66 13.05 -27.98
N THR A 158 24.92 12.38 -26.85
CA THR A 158 24.75 12.96 -25.51
C THR A 158 26.11 13.42 -25.00
N THR A 159 26.20 14.68 -24.55
CA THR A 159 27.38 15.21 -23.86
C THR A 159 26.99 15.51 -22.42
N VAL A 160 27.69 14.92 -21.46
CA VAL A 160 27.46 15.17 -20.04
C VAL A 160 28.57 16.07 -19.51
N ILE A 161 28.19 17.20 -18.92
CA ILE A 161 29.07 18.07 -18.16
C ILE A 161 28.66 17.94 -16.69
N LYS A 162 29.53 17.44 -15.83
CA LYS A 162 29.20 17.12 -14.44
C LYS A 162 30.26 17.62 -13.49
N ALA A 163 29.83 18.03 -12.31
CA ALA A 163 30.66 18.23 -11.14
C ALA A 163 30.38 17.07 -10.15
N GLY A 164 31.43 16.29 -9.85
CA GLY A 164 31.33 15.03 -9.12
C GLY A 164 31.31 13.82 -10.07
N GLU A 165 32.26 12.90 -9.83
CA GLU A 165 32.52 11.76 -10.72
C GLU A 165 31.30 10.88 -10.94
N ASN A 166 30.54 10.61 -9.88
CA ASN A 166 29.40 9.67 -9.89
C ASN A 166 28.04 10.39 -10.12
N LYS A 167 28.01 11.67 -10.58
CA LYS A 167 26.76 12.43 -10.64
C LYS A 167 25.82 11.93 -11.75
N ASP A 168 26.33 11.23 -12.75
CA ASP A 168 25.58 10.59 -13.82
C ASP A 168 25.50 9.06 -13.69
N LEU A 169 25.69 8.56 -12.45
CA LEU A 169 25.52 7.16 -12.10
C LEU A 169 24.12 6.67 -12.55
N GLY A 170 24.11 5.53 -13.27
CA GLY A 170 22.86 5.00 -13.83
C GLY A 170 22.37 5.72 -15.09
N SER A 171 23.23 6.47 -15.79
CA SER A 171 22.88 7.06 -17.08
C SER A 171 22.45 5.99 -18.08
N ILE A 172 21.29 6.21 -18.72
CA ILE A 172 20.74 5.31 -19.73
C ILE A 172 21.42 5.48 -21.12
N THR A 173 22.25 6.50 -21.29
CA THR A 173 22.85 6.88 -22.57
C THR A 173 24.26 6.36 -22.77
N ARG A 174 24.79 5.60 -21.84
CA ARG A 174 26.11 4.97 -21.89
C ARG A 174 26.14 3.67 -21.05
N ASP A 175 27.17 2.87 -21.26
CA ASP A 175 27.41 1.70 -20.44
C ASP A 175 27.76 2.09 -18.99
N LEU A 176 27.38 1.23 -18.06
CA LEU A 176 27.74 1.34 -16.67
C LEU A 176 29.20 0.89 -16.49
N THR A 177 30.00 1.68 -15.79
CA THR A 177 31.38 1.29 -15.46
C THR A 177 31.42 0.27 -14.31
N GLU A 178 32.51 -0.46 -14.17
CA GLU A 178 32.68 -1.41 -13.06
C GLU A 178 32.72 -0.71 -11.67
N GLY A 179 33.20 0.54 -11.62
CA GLY A 179 33.14 1.35 -10.40
C GLY A 179 31.70 1.69 -10.01
N GLU A 180 30.92 2.13 -10.96
CA GLU A 180 29.51 2.45 -10.78
C GLU A 180 28.68 1.20 -10.42
N ARG A 181 28.96 0.06 -11.07
CA ARG A 181 28.35 -1.22 -10.74
C ARG A 181 28.57 -1.59 -9.27
N ARG A 182 29.80 -1.45 -8.76
CA ARG A 182 30.12 -1.74 -7.35
C ARG A 182 29.34 -0.83 -6.40
N ILE A 183 29.30 0.47 -6.67
CA ILE A 183 28.55 1.43 -5.85
C ILE A 183 27.08 1.03 -5.79
N LEU A 184 26.46 0.71 -6.93
CA LEU A 184 25.05 0.29 -6.99
C LEU A 184 24.84 -1.05 -6.26
N GLN A 185 25.74 -2.01 -6.42
CA GLN A 185 25.66 -3.30 -5.76
C GLN A 185 25.73 -3.16 -4.23
N GLU A 186 26.62 -2.34 -3.71
CA GLU A 186 26.73 -2.06 -2.26
C GLU A 186 25.41 -1.50 -1.70
N VAL A 187 24.75 -0.60 -2.44
CA VAL A 187 23.43 -0.08 -2.05
C VAL A 187 22.37 -1.19 -2.08
N MET A 188 22.40 -2.06 -3.10
CA MET A 188 21.44 -3.17 -3.22
C MET A 188 21.65 -4.18 -2.08
N ASP A 189 22.91 -4.50 -1.73
CA ASP A 189 23.26 -5.43 -0.66
C ASP A 189 22.81 -4.89 0.70
N ASP A 190 23.00 -3.60 0.95
CA ASP A 190 22.55 -2.95 2.18
C ASP A 190 21.02 -3.01 2.31
N VAL A 191 20.28 -2.59 1.27
CA VAL A 191 18.81 -2.62 1.26
C VAL A 191 18.27 -4.05 1.37
N HIS A 192 18.94 -5.02 0.74
CA HIS A 192 18.60 -6.44 0.86
C HIS A 192 18.83 -6.94 2.29
N GLY A 193 19.95 -6.56 2.90
CA GLY A 193 20.24 -6.86 4.31
C GLY A 193 19.16 -6.34 5.26
N GLN A 194 18.65 -5.13 5.01
CA GLN A 194 17.54 -4.54 5.76
C GLN A 194 16.24 -5.36 5.59
N PHE A 195 15.97 -5.91 4.39
CA PHE A 195 14.80 -6.77 4.18
C PHE A 195 14.92 -8.08 4.97
N ILE A 196 16.07 -8.74 4.89
CA ILE A 196 16.34 -9.97 5.65
C ILE A 196 16.12 -9.73 7.14
N GLU A 197 16.65 -8.63 7.67
CA GLU A 197 16.48 -8.25 9.08
C GLU A 197 15.01 -8.00 9.45
N ALA A 198 14.26 -7.28 8.62
CA ALA A 198 12.85 -7.02 8.84
C ALA A 198 12.03 -8.33 8.90
N VAL A 199 12.34 -9.29 8.02
CA VAL A 199 11.71 -10.62 8.05
C VAL A 199 12.12 -11.40 9.28
N ALA A 200 13.41 -11.43 9.62
CA ALA A 200 13.93 -12.12 10.79
C ALA A 200 13.23 -11.63 12.08
N GLN A 201 13.15 -10.31 12.27
CA GLN A 201 12.46 -9.70 13.41
C GLN A 201 10.96 -9.98 13.39
N GLY A 202 10.30 -9.73 12.25
CA GLY A 202 8.85 -9.86 12.12
C GLY A 202 8.38 -11.32 12.29
N ARG A 203 9.13 -12.27 11.78
CA ARG A 203 8.84 -13.71 11.88
C ARG A 203 9.46 -14.38 13.10
N ARG A 204 10.24 -13.65 13.90
CA ARG A 204 10.98 -14.20 15.06
C ARG A 204 11.84 -15.39 14.65
N MET A 205 12.54 -15.24 13.54
CA MET A 205 13.45 -16.23 12.97
C MET A 205 14.89 -15.75 13.09
N ASP A 206 15.81 -16.68 13.27
CA ASP A 206 17.22 -16.33 13.16
C ASP A 206 17.53 -15.85 11.74
N ARG A 207 18.36 -14.83 11.62
CA ARG A 207 18.81 -14.29 10.32
C ARG A 207 19.34 -15.40 9.40
N ALA A 208 20.13 -16.32 9.95
CA ALA A 208 20.69 -17.46 9.21
C ALA A 208 19.63 -18.41 8.61
N ARG A 209 18.39 -18.42 9.14
CA ARG A 209 17.27 -19.16 8.55
C ARG A 209 16.58 -18.38 7.47
N VAL A 210 16.61 -17.06 7.50
CA VAL A 210 15.97 -16.19 6.50
C VAL A 210 16.84 -16.06 5.26
N GLU A 211 18.15 -15.92 5.40
CA GLU A 211 19.11 -15.73 4.30
C GLU A 211 18.93 -16.72 3.13
N PRO A 212 18.82 -18.05 3.35
CA PRO A 212 18.61 -19.00 2.25
C PRO A 212 17.25 -18.87 1.55
N LEU A 213 16.29 -18.19 2.18
CA LEU A 213 14.95 -17.93 1.62
C LEU A 213 14.88 -16.57 0.92
N ALA A 214 15.94 -15.78 1.03
CA ALA A 214 15.99 -14.38 0.58
C ALA A 214 16.80 -14.19 -0.72
N ASP A 215 16.75 -15.16 -1.62
CA ASP A 215 17.42 -15.07 -2.93
C ASP A 215 16.52 -14.49 -4.03
N GLY A 216 15.39 -13.91 -3.64
CA GLY A 216 14.41 -13.33 -4.55
C GLY A 216 13.35 -14.31 -5.08
N ARG A 217 13.44 -15.61 -4.70
CA ARG A 217 12.44 -16.60 -5.14
C ARG A 217 11.07 -16.35 -4.52
N ILE A 218 10.03 -16.81 -5.23
CA ILE A 218 8.65 -16.79 -4.75
C ILE A 218 8.27 -18.15 -4.14
N PHE A 219 7.24 -18.12 -3.30
CA PHE A 219 6.65 -19.28 -2.67
C PHE A 219 5.14 -19.25 -2.81
N SER A 220 4.51 -20.42 -2.88
CA SER A 220 3.07 -20.54 -2.63
C SER A 220 2.79 -20.32 -1.14
N GLY A 221 1.55 -19.93 -0.78
CA GLY A 221 1.16 -19.83 0.62
C GLY A 221 1.40 -21.11 1.41
N ARG A 222 1.19 -22.27 0.78
CA ARG A 222 1.48 -23.58 1.40
C ARG A 222 2.98 -23.77 1.67
N GLN A 223 3.83 -23.42 0.71
CA GLN A 223 5.29 -23.50 0.91
C GLN A 223 5.75 -22.52 1.99
N ALA A 224 5.22 -21.30 1.96
CA ALA A 224 5.53 -20.26 2.93
C ALA A 224 5.13 -20.67 4.37
N LEU A 225 4.02 -21.37 4.55
CA LEU A 225 3.65 -21.95 5.85
C LEU A 225 4.70 -22.95 6.34
N GLY A 226 5.14 -23.88 5.50
CA GLY A 226 6.16 -24.86 5.85
C GLY A 226 7.52 -24.25 6.19
N LEU A 227 7.80 -23.07 5.66
CA LEU A 227 9.04 -22.31 5.90
C LEU A 227 8.95 -21.34 7.09
N GLY A 228 7.77 -21.17 7.69
CA GLY A 228 7.52 -20.23 8.77
C GLY A 228 7.36 -18.77 8.31
N LEU A 229 7.28 -18.53 7.00
CA LEU A 229 7.04 -17.20 6.43
C LEU A 229 5.57 -16.77 6.57
N VAL A 230 4.65 -17.71 6.76
CA VAL A 230 3.21 -17.51 6.98
C VAL A 230 2.82 -18.33 8.21
N ASP A 231 1.81 -17.89 8.97
CA ASP A 231 1.38 -18.57 10.20
C ASP A 231 0.24 -19.57 9.94
N GLU A 232 -0.67 -19.25 9.02
CA GLU A 232 -1.89 -20.02 8.81
C GLU A 232 -2.31 -19.99 7.34
N LEU A 233 -2.97 -21.08 6.90
CA LEU A 233 -3.67 -21.08 5.62
C LEU A 233 -5.12 -20.66 5.83
N GLY A 234 -5.61 -19.72 4.99
CA GLY A 234 -6.97 -19.22 5.06
C GLY A 234 -7.18 -18.05 4.10
N ASP A 235 -8.39 -17.54 4.11
CA ASP A 235 -8.82 -16.41 3.29
C ASP A 235 -8.95 -15.10 4.11
N LEU A 236 -9.57 -14.06 3.53
CA LEU A 236 -9.80 -12.80 4.24
C LEU A 236 -10.81 -12.94 5.41
N PRO A 237 -11.93 -13.64 5.27
CA PRO A 237 -12.80 -13.99 6.38
C PRO A 237 -12.07 -14.66 7.55
N ASP A 238 -11.22 -15.66 7.29
CA ASP A 238 -10.43 -16.34 8.33
C ASP A 238 -9.47 -15.37 9.04
N ALA A 239 -8.81 -14.48 8.30
CA ALA A 239 -7.95 -13.45 8.86
C ALA A 239 -8.72 -12.45 9.75
N ILE A 240 -9.95 -12.09 9.37
CA ILE A 240 -10.83 -11.22 10.18
C ILE A 240 -11.26 -11.93 11.46
N GLU A 241 -11.65 -13.20 11.38
CA GLU A 241 -12.00 -14.01 12.55
C GLU A 241 -10.79 -14.21 13.47
N ARG A 242 -9.62 -14.46 12.91
CA ARG A 242 -8.35 -14.52 13.66
C ARG A 242 -8.07 -13.22 14.39
N ALA A 243 -8.19 -12.06 13.71
CA ALA A 243 -8.00 -10.75 14.31
C ALA A 243 -8.98 -10.49 15.46
N GLY A 244 -10.26 -10.86 15.29
CA GLY A 244 -11.27 -10.78 16.33
C GLY A 244 -10.97 -11.70 17.51
N GLY A 245 -10.55 -12.93 17.25
CA GLY A 245 -10.17 -13.89 18.29
C GLY A 245 -9.01 -13.41 19.16
N LEU A 246 -8.02 -12.72 18.58
CA LEU A 246 -6.89 -12.15 19.33
C LEU A 246 -7.31 -11.09 20.37
N VAL A 247 -8.50 -10.49 20.20
CA VAL A 247 -9.03 -9.46 21.10
C VAL A 247 -10.32 -9.87 21.82
N GLY A 248 -10.67 -11.17 21.78
CA GLY A 248 -11.81 -11.73 22.51
C GLY A 248 -13.17 -11.36 21.92
N ILE A 249 -13.27 -11.00 20.65
CA ILE A 249 -14.55 -10.78 19.96
C ILE A 249 -15.12 -12.17 19.59
N PRO A 250 -16.28 -12.57 20.14
CA PRO A 250 -16.85 -13.88 19.83
C PRO A 250 -17.49 -13.89 18.43
N GLY A 251 -17.31 -14.98 17.71
CA GLY A 251 -17.91 -15.20 16.39
C GLY A 251 -17.34 -14.28 15.32
N ARG A 252 -18.20 -13.85 14.39
CA ARG A 252 -17.78 -13.04 13.23
C ARG A 252 -17.71 -11.56 13.60
N PRO A 253 -16.53 -10.93 13.61
CA PRO A 253 -16.39 -9.53 13.96
C PRO A 253 -17.14 -8.60 13.01
N LYS A 254 -17.65 -7.47 13.51
CA LYS A 254 -18.09 -6.38 12.66
C LYS A 254 -16.86 -5.75 12.01
N VAL A 255 -16.95 -5.50 10.70
CA VAL A 255 -15.85 -4.93 9.92
C VAL A 255 -16.09 -3.46 9.66
N ILE A 256 -15.02 -2.66 9.78
CA ILE A 256 -14.94 -1.31 9.22
C ILE A 256 -13.87 -1.30 8.13
N GLN A 257 -14.26 -0.87 6.94
CA GLN A 257 -13.35 -0.72 5.82
C GLN A 257 -13.68 0.58 5.11
N GLU A 258 -12.68 1.41 4.92
CA GLU A 258 -12.82 2.60 4.09
C GLU A 258 -12.81 2.18 2.62
N ARG A 259 -13.89 2.50 1.91
CA ARG A 259 -13.88 2.36 0.46
C ARG A 259 -13.01 3.46 -0.13
N ARG A 260 -12.04 3.10 -0.98
CA ARG A 260 -11.38 4.09 -1.83
C ARG A 260 -12.46 4.91 -2.52
N ARG A 261 -12.46 6.23 -2.28
CA ARG A 261 -13.25 7.17 -3.11
C ARG A 261 -12.56 7.24 -4.47
N ARG A 262 -12.72 6.20 -5.29
CA ARG A 262 -12.50 6.37 -6.71
C ARG A 262 -13.52 7.39 -7.18
N SER A 263 -13.05 8.49 -7.76
CA SER A 263 -13.94 9.45 -8.42
C SER A 263 -14.59 8.69 -9.57
N TRP A 264 -15.92 8.62 -9.58
CA TRP A 264 -16.70 8.04 -10.69
C TRP A 264 -16.29 8.64 -12.06
N LEU A 265 -15.79 9.88 -12.05
CA LEU A 265 -15.25 10.57 -13.21
C LEU A 265 -13.95 9.92 -13.72
N TRP A 266 -13.08 9.46 -12.82
CA TRP A 266 -11.85 8.73 -13.17
C TRP A 266 -12.17 7.35 -13.73
N ASP A 267 -13.16 6.66 -13.18
CA ASP A 267 -13.60 5.36 -13.70
C ASP A 267 -14.19 5.53 -15.10
N LEU A 268 -14.98 6.56 -15.34
CA LEU A 268 -15.56 6.88 -16.64
C LEU A 268 -14.49 7.31 -17.67
N LEU A 269 -13.48 8.09 -17.25
CA LEU A 269 -12.37 8.49 -18.11
C LEU A 269 -11.43 7.30 -18.45
N THR A 270 -11.16 6.41 -17.49
CA THR A 270 -10.36 5.21 -17.76
C THR A 270 -11.12 4.20 -18.62
N GLU A 271 -12.44 4.10 -18.49
CA GLU A 271 -13.26 3.25 -19.35
C GLU A 271 -13.35 3.82 -20.78
N ALA A 272 -13.49 5.13 -20.91
CA ALA A 272 -13.58 5.81 -22.21
C ALA A 272 -12.23 5.92 -22.94
N LEU A 273 -11.12 6.10 -22.23
CA LEU A 273 -9.78 6.32 -22.77
C LEU A 273 -8.85 5.10 -22.65
N GLY A 274 -9.26 4.08 -21.89
CA GLY A 274 -8.49 2.86 -21.65
C GLY A 274 -7.96 2.14 -22.91
N PRO A 275 -8.73 2.09 -24.01
CA PRO A 275 -8.23 1.54 -25.27
C PRO A 275 -7.13 2.36 -25.94
N VAL A 276 -7.05 3.67 -25.65
CA VAL A 276 -6.09 4.60 -26.27
C VAL A 276 -4.81 4.74 -25.43
N PHE A 277 -4.93 4.60 -24.12
CA PHE A 277 -3.80 4.64 -23.18
C PHE A 277 -3.89 3.42 -22.25
N PRO A 278 -3.22 2.30 -22.62
CA PRO A 278 -3.12 1.18 -21.68
C PRO A 278 -2.48 1.71 -20.40
N ALA A 279 -3.18 1.54 -19.28
CA ALA A 279 -2.71 1.94 -17.95
C ALA A 279 -1.53 1.05 -17.51
N GLY A 280 -0.42 1.17 -18.21
CA GLY A 280 0.89 0.77 -17.75
C GLY A 280 1.34 1.81 -16.74
N GLY A 281 1.25 1.51 -15.46
CA GLY A 281 1.80 2.37 -14.43
C GLY A 281 3.24 2.71 -14.79
N THR A 282 3.50 3.98 -15.07
CA THR A 282 4.86 4.47 -15.27
C THR A 282 5.62 4.30 -13.98
N ILE A 283 6.45 3.26 -13.92
CA ILE A 283 7.43 3.11 -12.86
C ILE A 283 8.41 4.26 -13.04
N PRO A 284 8.60 5.17 -12.07
CA PRO A 284 9.56 6.26 -12.22
C PRO A 284 10.94 5.69 -12.55
N PRO A 285 11.66 6.27 -13.52
CA PRO A 285 12.97 5.80 -13.92
C PRO A 285 13.99 6.09 -12.84
N ALA A 286 14.44 5.39 -11.99
CA ALA A 286 15.44 5.58 -10.94
C ALA A 286 14.91 5.48 -9.49
N ALA A 287 14.11 4.46 -9.20
CA ALA A 287 13.82 4.10 -7.83
C ALA A 287 14.26 2.65 -7.57
N VAL A 288 14.67 2.39 -6.35
CA VAL A 288 14.96 1.03 -5.88
C VAL A 288 13.64 0.37 -5.51
N TYR A 289 13.40 -0.83 -6.02
CA TYR A 289 12.13 -1.52 -5.88
C TYR A 289 12.25 -2.85 -5.14
N TYR A 290 11.28 -3.09 -4.30
CA TYR A 290 10.82 -4.43 -3.95
C TYR A 290 9.67 -4.78 -4.90
N LEU A 291 9.96 -5.44 -6.00
CA LEU A 291 8.96 -5.76 -7.01
C LEU A 291 9.18 -7.17 -7.55
N TRP A 292 8.11 -7.95 -7.61
CA TRP A 292 8.05 -9.18 -8.36
C TRP A 292 7.33 -8.93 -9.71
N ARG A 293 7.93 -9.36 -10.82
CA ARG A 293 7.39 -9.28 -12.19
C ARG A 293 7.26 -10.67 -12.78
#